data_03b18c873c90010f4cd49a3dde18a29c
#
_entry.id   03b18c873c90010f4cd49a3dde18a29c
#
_cell.length_a   1.000
_cell.length_b   1.000
_cell.length_c   1.000
_cell.angle_alpha   90.00
_cell.angle_beta   90.00
_cell.angle_gamma   90.00
#
_symmetry.space_group_name_H-M   'P 1'
#
loop_
_entity.id
_entity.type
_entity.pdbx_description
1 polymer ?
#
loop_
_entity_poly.entity_id
_entity_poly.type
_entity_poly.pdbx_seq_one_letter_code
_entity_poly.pdbx_strand_id
1 'polypeptide(L)'
;MSKSKGLGDTVAKITKFFKIDKLVKSIDEDCGCDKRQEFLNKVVPYKSSKKDESIFVQIAAYRDPELNNTLEDLFKNATNPDNLKVCVAWQHDTKDEWDQLDKYQNDDRVLILDIPYKESNGVCWARNMIQQYYTDETYTLQLDSHHRFIKNWDTELINMYKGLQKKGHKKPLITSYLPSYFPEKDPKDRTIECWQQDFNRFTPEGYIFTFPSLISGWENLDSPVPGRFYSAHFAFAAGEFCNEVQHDPQMYFHGEEPSIAARAFTWGYDIFHPHKIIAWHFYSRNGFVKHWDDHDNWNAIDDASHLRYRTLHEMDGHKCTPCAKKSLGKYYFGEVRTLEEYERFAGLKFGDRTVTQFTLDRKTPPNPKEEYEGMLRPHFKHCIDVHQDHFHEDDYDFWVVSFEMEDGTVVDRQDADANEVITLLKQAKGDDGWVRIWREFFGQKPDKWVIWPHSESKGFIERYEVKLNKGIESPQ
;
A
#
# COMPACT_ATOMS: atom_id res chain seq x y z
N MET A 1 18.01 -16.09 -41.08
CA MET A 1 17.34 -14.92 -40.40
C MET A 1 18.38 -14.26 -39.51
N SER A 2 18.57 -12.94 -39.62
CA SER A 2 19.50 -12.18 -38.74
C SER A 2 19.05 -12.31 -37.27
N LYS A 3 20.00 -12.42 -36.33
CA LYS A 3 19.70 -12.38 -34.89
C LYS A 3 19.09 -11.03 -34.56
N SER A 4 18.04 -11.00 -33.72
CA SER A 4 17.45 -9.78 -33.21
C SER A 4 18.45 -9.03 -32.32
N LYS A 5 18.54 -7.72 -32.44
CA LYS A 5 19.43 -6.86 -31.63
C LYS A 5 18.82 -6.50 -30.29
N GLY A 6 17.48 -6.60 -30.17
CA GLY A 6 16.72 -6.31 -28.96
C GLY A 6 15.23 -6.63 -29.15
N LEU A 7 14.42 -6.21 -28.16
CA LEU A 7 12.96 -6.46 -28.15
C LEU A 7 12.28 -5.84 -29.37
N GLY A 8 12.71 -4.67 -29.83
CA GLY A 8 12.16 -4.00 -31.01
C GLY A 8 12.25 -4.87 -32.26
N ASP A 9 13.39 -5.52 -32.50
CA ASP A 9 13.57 -6.46 -33.63
C ASP A 9 12.67 -7.69 -33.50
N THR A 10 12.44 -8.15 -32.26
CA THR A 10 11.56 -9.29 -32.01
C THR A 10 10.11 -8.93 -32.26
N VAL A 11 9.66 -7.79 -31.76
CA VAL A 11 8.30 -7.26 -32.01
C VAL A 11 8.09 -7.06 -33.50
N ALA A 12 9.04 -6.42 -34.19
CA ALA A 12 8.96 -6.21 -35.63
C ALA A 12 8.90 -7.52 -36.42
N LYS A 13 9.61 -8.59 -36.00
CA LYS A 13 9.52 -9.92 -36.60
C LYS A 13 8.15 -10.58 -36.39
N ILE A 14 7.61 -10.46 -35.19
CA ILE A 14 6.27 -10.97 -34.82
C ILE A 14 5.19 -10.26 -35.63
N THR A 15 5.20 -8.92 -35.64
CA THR A 15 4.22 -8.11 -36.40
C THR A 15 4.30 -8.40 -37.91
N LYS A 16 5.52 -8.60 -38.42
CA LYS A 16 5.75 -8.98 -39.84
C LYS A 16 5.23 -10.38 -40.13
N PHE A 17 5.43 -11.34 -39.22
CA PHE A 17 4.91 -12.72 -39.35
C PHE A 17 3.38 -12.73 -39.42
N PHE A 18 2.72 -11.93 -38.59
CA PHE A 18 1.25 -11.78 -38.60
C PHE A 18 0.72 -10.75 -39.60
N LYS A 19 1.60 -10.16 -40.44
CA LYS A 19 1.26 -9.12 -41.43
C LYS A 19 0.61 -7.85 -40.84
N ILE A 20 0.75 -7.63 -39.55
CA ILE A 20 0.21 -6.46 -38.85
C ILE A 20 0.93 -5.18 -39.33
N ASP A 21 2.21 -5.25 -39.63
CA ASP A 21 3.01 -4.16 -40.18
C ASP A 21 2.43 -3.58 -41.48
N LYS A 22 1.89 -4.46 -42.34
CA LYS A 22 1.23 -4.03 -43.60
C LYS A 22 -0.11 -3.34 -43.36
N LEU A 23 -0.86 -3.81 -42.36
CA LEU A 23 -2.14 -3.21 -42.00
C LEU A 23 -1.95 -1.81 -41.42
N VAL A 24 -0.97 -1.64 -40.52
CA VAL A 24 -0.68 -0.34 -39.89
C VAL A 24 -0.16 0.67 -40.92
N LYS A 25 0.75 0.26 -41.82
CA LYS A 25 1.26 1.14 -42.91
C LYS A 25 0.19 1.52 -43.95
N SER A 26 -0.87 0.71 -44.08
CA SER A 26 -2.00 1.07 -44.96
C SER A 26 -2.94 2.11 -44.34
N ILE A 27 -2.83 2.34 -43.04
CA ILE A 27 -3.66 3.33 -42.31
C ILE A 27 -2.88 4.65 -42.11
N ASP A 28 -1.56 4.55 -41.91
CA ASP A 28 -0.70 5.72 -41.68
C ASP A 28 0.69 5.42 -42.27
N GLU A 29 1.10 6.17 -43.30
CA GLU A 29 2.40 6.01 -43.94
C GLU A 29 3.58 6.38 -43.04
N ASP A 30 3.37 7.24 -42.04
CA ASP A 30 4.41 7.65 -41.07
C ASP A 30 4.07 7.16 -39.64
N CYS A 31 3.83 5.87 -39.50
CA CYS A 31 3.42 5.28 -38.21
C CYS A 31 4.48 5.34 -37.10
N GLY A 32 5.67 5.87 -37.35
CA GLY A 32 6.78 5.94 -36.37
C GLY A 32 7.29 4.55 -35.93
N CYS A 33 6.92 3.47 -36.66
CA CYS A 33 7.24 2.10 -36.26
C CYS A 33 8.74 1.85 -36.20
N ASP A 34 9.53 2.45 -37.08
CA ASP A 34 10.98 2.30 -37.09
C ASP A 34 11.63 3.00 -35.89
N LYS A 35 11.14 4.20 -35.52
CA LYS A 35 11.59 4.90 -34.30
C LYS A 35 11.23 4.13 -33.04
N ARG A 36 10.05 3.53 -32.99
CA ARG A 36 9.65 2.67 -31.87
C ARG A 36 10.46 1.37 -31.81
N GLN A 37 10.80 0.79 -32.96
CA GLN A 37 11.68 -0.37 -33.02
C GLN A 37 13.09 -0.03 -32.51
N GLU A 38 13.68 1.06 -32.95
CA GLU A 38 14.99 1.53 -32.49
C GLU A 38 14.96 1.85 -31.00
N PHE A 39 13.93 2.55 -30.54
CA PHE A 39 13.72 2.82 -29.12
C PHE A 39 13.66 1.52 -28.30
N LEU A 40 12.84 0.55 -28.72
CA LEU A 40 12.73 -0.74 -28.04
C LEU A 40 14.04 -1.54 -28.08
N ASN A 41 14.82 -1.47 -29.14
CA ASN A 41 16.13 -2.09 -29.20
C ASN A 41 17.17 -1.41 -28.30
N LYS A 42 17.06 -0.07 -28.13
CA LYS A 42 17.89 0.70 -27.20
C LYS A 42 17.54 0.38 -25.75
N VAL A 43 16.26 0.24 -25.48
CA VAL A 43 15.71 0.01 -24.12
C VAL A 43 15.86 -1.43 -23.68
N VAL A 44 15.70 -2.41 -24.61
CA VAL A 44 15.78 -3.85 -24.32
C VAL A 44 16.76 -4.53 -25.31
N PRO A 45 18.05 -4.23 -25.23
CA PRO A 45 19.06 -4.90 -26.05
C PRO A 45 19.26 -6.36 -25.58
N TYR A 46 19.30 -7.32 -26.50
CA TYR A 46 19.59 -8.73 -26.18
C TYR A 46 21.09 -9.00 -25.91
N LYS A 47 21.77 -8.01 -25.39
CA LYS A 47 23.15 -8.16 -24.94
C LYS A 47 23.28 -7.59 -23.55
N SER A 48 23.11 -8.42 -22.54
CA SER A 48 23.91 -8.26 -21.35
C SER A 48 24.35 -9.64 -20.87
N SER A 49 25.62 -9.81 -20.63
CA SER A 49 26.02 -10.69 -19.55
C SER A 49 25.28 -10.18 -18.32
N LYS A 50 24.39 -10.99 -17.72
CA LYS A 50 23.70 -10.66 -16.47
C LYS A 50 24.75 -10.04 -15.54
N LYS A 51 24.62 -8.73 -15.22
CA LYS A 51 25.51 -8.12 -14.25
C LYS A 51 25.14 -8.73 -12.90
N ASP A 52 26.08 -9.41 -12.27
CA ASP A 52 25.86 -9.91 -10.92
C ASP A 52 25.41 -8.73 -10.04
N GLU A 53 24.30 -8.93 -9.31
CA GLU A 53 23.75 -7.94 -8.36
C GLU A 53 23.18 -6.66 -9.00
N SER A 54 22.72 -6.70 -10.24
CA SER A 54 22.00 -5.58 -10.86
C SER A 54 20.62 -5.36 -10.21
N ILE A 55 20.21 -4.10 -10.11
CA ILE A 55 18.92 -3.70 -9.51
C ILE A 55 18.10 -2.90 -10.52
N PHE A 56 16.90 -3.38 -10.83
CA PHE A 56 15.88 -2.63 -11.54
C PHE A 56 15.11 -1.73 -10.57
N VAL A 57 15.35 -0.42 -10.61
CA VAL A 57 14.70 0.56 -9.73
C VAL A 57 13.49 1.14 -10.44
N GLN A 58 12.33 1.08 -9.80
CA GLN A 58 11.04 1.52 -10.31
C GLN A 58 10.57 2.76 -9.57
N ILE A 59 10.35 3.88 -10.28
CA ILE A 59 9.88 5.14 -9.69
C ILE A 59 8.69 5.66 -10.50
N ALA A 60 7.50 5.69 -9.89
CA ALA A 60 6.34 6.39 -10.42
C ALA A 60 6.28 7.79 -9.82
N ALA A 61 6.52 8.81 -10.64
CA ALA A 61 6.50 10.21 -10.22
C ALA A 61 5.33 10.95 -10.87
N TYR A 62 4.54 11.65 -10.07
CA TYR A 62 3.45 12.49 -10.52
C TYR A 62 3.65 13.91 -10.01
N ARG A 63 4.14 14.82 -10.90
CA ARG A 63 4.38 16.24 -10.63
C ARG A 63 5.08 16.43 -9.27
N ASP A 64 6.20 15.74 -9.06
CA ASP A 64 6.87 15.65 -7.76
C ASP A 64 8.20 16.39 -7.73
N PRO A 65 8.32 17.47 -6.93
CA PRO A 65 9.53 18.29 -6.87
C PRO A 65 10.73 17.55 -6.25
N GLU A 66 10.52 16.43 -5.54
CA GLU A 66 11.60 15.67 -4.93
C GLU A 66 12.23 14.61 -5.86
N LEU A 67 11.68 14.38 -7.06
CA LEU A 67 12.17 13.35 -7.98
C LEU A 67 13.66 13.51 -8.31
N ASN A 68 14.10 14.72 -8.68
CA ASN A 68 15.51 14.99 -9.00
C ASN A 68 16.43 14.71 -7.81
N ASN A 69 16.03 15.18 -6.63
CA ASN A 69 16.79 14.98 -5.40
C ASN A 69 16.85 13.48 -5.03
N THR A 70 15.78 12.74 -5.23
CA THR A 70 15.72 11.31 -5.03
C THR A 70 16.67 10.56 -5.96
N LEU A 71 16.66 10.86 -7.25
CA LEU A 71 17.57 10.25 -8.23
C LEU A 71 19.03 10.56 -7.91
N GLU A 72 19.35 11.82 -7.56
CA GLU A 72 20.69 12.19 -7.18
C GLU A 72 21.18 11.44 -5.95
N ASP A 73 20.36 11.41 -4.91
CA ASP A 73 20.71 10.75 -3.63
C ASP A 73 20.82 9.23 -3.79
N LEU A 74 19.95 8.62 -4.60
CA LEU A 74 19.99 7.20 -4.99
C LEU A 74 21.35 6.80 -5.59
N PHE A 75 21.78 7.51 -6.62
CA PHE A 75 23.06 7.20 -7.31
C PHE A 75 24.26 7.54 -6.45
N LYS A 76 24.25 8.69 -5.76
CA LYS A 76 25.35 9.18 -4.93
C LYS A 76 25.69 8.26 -3.77
N ASN A 77 24.66 7.62 -3.18
CA ASN A 77 24.81 6.79 -2.01
C ASN A 77 24.93 5.29 -2.32
N ALA A 78 24.76 4.86 -3.55
CA ALA A 78 24.99 3.48 -3.96
C ALA A 78 26.48 3.14 -3.96
N THR A 79 26.81 1.91 -3.58
CA THR A 79 28.16 1.34 -3.71
C THR A 79 28.49 1.07 -5.19
N ASN A 80 27.49 0.55 -5.91
CA ASN A 80 27.63 0.13 -7.32
C ASN A 80 26.60 0.84 -8.21
N PRO A 81 26.71 2.17 -8.40
CA PRO A 81 25.72 2.93 -9.16
C PRO A 81 25.59 2.48 -10.63
N ASP A 82 26.62 1.85 -11.22
CA ASP A 82 26.56 1.32 -12.57
C ASP A 82 25.77 0.00 -12.68
N ASN A 83 25.44 -0.65 -11.56
CA ASN A 83 24.59 -1.83 -11.52
C ASN A 83 23.09 -1.45 -11.38
N LEU A 84 22.78 -0.17 -11.23
CA LEU A 84 21.41 0.31 -11.16
C LEU A 84 20.85 0.54 -12.57
N LYS A 85 19.63 0.09 -12.81
CA LYS A 85 18.82 0.48 -13.96
C LYS A 85 17.52 1.09 -13.45
N VAL A 86 17.40 2.38 -13.60
CA VAL A 86 16.26 3.15 -13.08
C VAL A 86 15.24 3.37 -14.18
N CYS A 87 13.99 3.00 -13.97
CA CYS A 87 12.89 3.34 -14.88
C CYS A 87 11.93 4.29 -14.14
N VAL A 88 11.73 5.45 -14.72
CA VAL A 88 10.89 6.51 -14.16
C VAL A 88 9.65 6.70 -15.03
N ALA A 89 8.46 6.49 -14.50
CA ALA A 89 7.23 6.99 -15.11
C ALA A 89 7.07 8.46 -14.69
N TRP A 90 7.55 9.36 -15.53
CA TRP A 90 7.58 10.80 -15.29
C TRP A 90 6.30 11.44 -15.80
N GLN A 91 5.34 11.60 -14.90
CA GLN A 91 4.02 12.17 -15.19
C GLN A 91 4.06 13.66 -14.83
N HIS A 92 4.30 14.52 -15.82
CA HIS A 92 4.65 15.93 -15.62
C HIS A 92 3.76 16.90 -16.41
N ASP A 93 3.76 18.17 -15.98
CA ASP A 93 3.25 19.30 -16.75
C ASP A 93 4.44 20.11 -17.28
N THR A 94 4.47 20.36 -18.58
CA THR A 94 5.52 21.19 -19.20
C THR A 94 5.57 22.63 -18.67
N LYS A 95 4.55 23.06 -17.91
CA LYS A 95 4.50 24.35 -17.23
C LYS A 95 5.23 24.35 -15.88
N ASP A 96 5.48 23.18 -15.33
CA ASP A 96 6.21 23.02 -14.08
C ASP A 96 7.72 23.10 -14.37
N GLU A 97 8.28 24.32 -14.43
CA GLU A 97 9.69 24.58 -14.79
C GLU A 97 10.68 23.87 -13.85
N TRP A 98 10.27 23.53 -12.64
CA TRP A 98 11.06 22.79 -11.65
C TRP A 98 11.09 21.28 -11.91
N ASP A 99 10.15 20.73 -12.69
CA ASP A 99 10.04 19.29 -12.97
C ASP A 99 10.72 18.95 -14.30
N GLN A 100 12.07 19.01 -14.30
CA GLN A 100 12.90 18.75 -15.47
C GLN A 100 13.86 17.59 -15.22
N LEU A 101 13.99 16.68 -16.17
CA LEU A 101 14.89 15.52 -16.10
C LEU A 101 16.03 15.55 -17.13
N ASP A 102 16.37 16.72 -17.65
CA ASP A 102 17.42 16.89 -18.69
C ASP A 102 18.75 16.25 -18.30
N LYS A 103 19.12 16.32 -17.03
CA LYS A 103 20.33 15.69 -16.46
C LYS A 103 20.41 14.19 -16.73
N TYR A 104 19.26 13.50 -16.83
CA TYR A 104 19.17 12.05 -16.96
C TYR A 104 18.82 11.58 -18.37
N GLN A 105 18.48 12.46 -19.31
CA GLN A 105 18.09 12.09 -20.68
C GLN A 105 19.16 11.30 -21.44
N ASN A 106 20.43 11.54 -21.12
CA ASN A 106 21.58 10.89 -21.75
C ASN A 106 22.30 9.89 -20.81
N ASP A 107 21.71 9.56 -19.66
CA ASP A 107 22.25 8.54 -18.75
C ASP A 107 21.70 7.17 -19.14
N ASP A 108 22.56 6.29 -19.63
CA ASP A 108 22.16 4.92 -20.05
C ASP A 108 21.61 4.04 -18.91
N ARG A 109 21.77 4.49 -17.66
CA ARG A 109 21.21 3.83 -16.47
C ARG A 109 19.75 4.23 -16.21
N VAL A 110 19.27 5.32 -16.80
CA VAL A 110 17.95 5.89 -16.54
C VAL A 110 17.09 5.82 -17.80
N LEU A 111 15.97 5.14 -17.69
CA LEU A 111 14.92 5.12 -18.69
C LEU A 111 13.79 6.02 -18.21
N ILE A 112 13.50 7.07 -18.96
CA ILE A 112 12.40 8.00 -18.69
C ILE A 112 11.22 7.64 -19.59
N LEU A 113 10.08 7.31 -18.98
CA LEU A 113 8.80 7.23 -19.64
C LEU A 113 8.15 8.62 -19.51
N ASP A 114 8.27 9.40 -20.57
CA ASP A 114 7.74 10.75 -20.66
C ASP A 114 6.22 10.72 -20.87
N ILE A 115 5.46 11.18 -19.87
CA ILE A 115 4.01 11.07 -19.81
C ILE A 115 3.43 12.43 -19.45
N PRO A 116 2.67 13.09 -20.34
CA PRO A 116 1.88 14.24 -19.96
C PRO A 116 0.93 13.88 -18.81
N TYR A 117 0.91 14.68 -17.73
CA TYR A 117 0.13 14.35 -16.53
C TYR A 117 -1.35 14.02 -16.82
N LYS A 118 -1.94 14.65 -17.85
CA LYS A 118 -3.32 14.41 -18.29
C LYS A 118 -3.58 13.01 -18.83
N GLU A 119 -2.54 12.30 -19.24
CA GLU A 119 -2.62 10.92 -19.75
C GLU A 119 -2.48 9.88 -18.63
N SER A 120 -2.21 10.33 -17.42
CA SER A 120 -2.08 9.46 -16.26
C SER A 120 -3.41 8.78 -15.89
N ASN A 121 -3.32 7.50 -15.52
CA ASN A 121 -4.44 6.72 -14.99
C ASN A 121 -4.18 6.29 -13.53
N GLY A 122 -3.30 6.97 -12.83
CA GLY A 122 -2.98 6.72 -11.42
C GLY A 122 -1.71 5.90 -11.21
N VAL A 123 -1.36 5.72 -9.93
CA VAL A 123 -0.07 5.16 -9.54
C VAL A 123 0.12 3.70 -9.92
N CYS A 124 -0.90 2.85 -9.77
CA CYS A 124 -0.80 1.42 -10.10
C CYS A 124 -0.61 1.20 -11.60
N TRP A 125 -1.28 2.02 -12.42
CA TRP A 125 -1.08 2.03 -13.86
C TRP A 125 0.36 2.42 -14.24
N ALA A 126 0.89 3.48 -13.63
CA ALA A 126 2.27 3.93 -13.87
C ALA A 126 3.30 2.86 -13.44
N ARG A 127 3.12 2.23 -12.27
CA ARG A 127 3.96 1.13 -11.78
C ARG A 127 3.89 -0.10 -12.69
N ASN A 128 2.69 -0.47 -13.17
CA ASN A 128 2.54 -1.54 -14.15
C ASN A 128 3.30 -1.24 -15.44
N MET A 129 3.22 0.00 -15.94
CA MET A 129 3.94 0.44 -17.14
C MET A 129 5.46 0.28 -16.97
N ILE A 130 6.01 0.71 -15.83
CA ILE A 130 7.43 0.55 -15.50
C ILE A 130 7.83 -0.92 -15.53
N GLN A 131 7.04 -1.80 -14.94
CA GLN A 131 7.35 -3.23 -14.84
C GLN A 131 7.47 -3.93 -16.21
N GLN A 132 6.87 -3.37 -17.28
CA GLN A 132 7.03 -3.92 -18.64
C GLN A 132 8.46 -3.72 -19.18
N TYR A 133 9.28 -2.87 -18.57
CA TYR A 133 10.67 -2.59 -18.96
C TYR A 133 11.71 -3.40 -18.16
N TYR A 134 11.27 -4.18 -17.17
CA TYR A 134 12.13 -5.16 -16.52
C TYR A 134 12.65 -6.18 -17.55
N THR A 135 13.94 -6.50 -17.52
CA THR A 135 14.55 -7.46 -18.45
C THR A 135 15.06 -8.70 -17.74
N ASP A 136 16.19 -8.58 -17.06
CA ASP A 136 16.88 -9.72 -16.40
C ASP A 136 17.74 -9.26 -15.21
N GLU A 137 17.47 -8.08 -14.68
CA GLU A 137 18.16 -7.59 -13.48
C GLU A 137 17.94 -8.57 -12.32
N THR A 138 18.97 -8.75 -11.50
CA THR A 138 18.98 -9.74 -10.41
C THR A 138 17.93 -9.42 -9.36
N TYR A 139 17.78 -8.14 -9.07
CA TYR A 139 16.86 -7.61 -8.06
C TYR A 139 15.96 -6.51 -8.63
N THR A 140 14.91 -6.21 -7.93
CA THR A 140 14.10 -5.01 -8.17
C THR A 140 13.92 -4.23 -6.89
N LEU A 141 13.86 -2.89 -7.02
CA LEU A 141 13.54 -1.96 -5.95
C LEU A 141 12.44 -1.01 -6.42
N GLN A 142 11.26 -1.08 -5.83
CA GLN A 142 10.20 -0.11 -6.05
C GLN A 142 10.28 1.01 -5.03
N LEU A 143 10.11 2.24 -5.50
CA LEU A 143 10.18 3.47 -4.71
C LEU A 143 9.09 4.46 -5.14
N ASP A 144 8.70 5.32 -4.20
CA ASP A 144 8.08 6.60 -4.55
C ASP A 144 9.16 7.61 -4.98
N SER A 145 8.76 8.77 -5.44
CA SER A 145 9.64 9.79 -6.02
C SER A 145 10.32 10.73 -5.00
N HIS A 146 10.18 10.47 -3.69
CA HIS A 146 10.61 11.39 -2.63
C HIS A 146 11.32 10.66 -1.48
N HIS A 147 12.54 10.19 -1.75
CA HIS A 147 13.38 9.43 -0.82
C HIS A 147 14.76 10.05 -0.61
N ARG A 148 15.41 9.66 0.50
CA ARG A 148 16.85 9.81 0.77
C ARG A 148 17.40 8.48 1.21
N PHE A 149 18.68 8.22 0.94
CA PHE A 149 19.30 6.91 1.15
C PHE A 149 20.48 6.99 2.12
N ILE A 150 20.71 5.92 2.85
CA ILE A 150 21.99 5.75 3.55
C ILE A 150 23.10 5.47 2.55
N LYS A 151 24.35 5.69 2.96
CA LYS A 151 25.49 5.26 2.15
C LYS A 151 25.53 3.74 2.04
N ASN A 152 25.82 3.22 0.83
CA ASN A 152 25.88 1.79 0.49
C ASN A 152 24.53 1.05 0.62
N TRP A 153 23.42 1.75 0.44
CA TRP A 153 22.07 1.20 0.57
C TRP A 153 21.82 -0.06 -0.29
N ASP A 154 22.38 -0.10 -1.50
CA ASP A 154 22.30 -1.21 -2.45
C ASP A 154 22.93 -2.48 -1.88
N THR A 155 24.13 -2.36 -1.36
CA THR A 155 24.87 -3.47 -0.75
C THR A 155 24.19 -3.96 0.54
N GLU A 156 23.65 -3.05 1.38
CA GLU A 156 22.93 -3.41 2.61
C GLU A 156 21.67 -4.21 2.28
N LEU A 157 20.86 -3.77 1.29
CA LEU A 157 19.67 -4.51 0.86
C LEU A 157 20.00 -5.89 0.31
N ILE A 158 21.01 -5.98 -0.56
CA ILE A 158 21.45 -7.25 -1.14
C ILE A 158 21.94 -8.20 -0.04
N ASN A 159 22.67 -7.69 0.95
CA ASN A 159 23.14 -8.49 2.08
C ASN A 159 21.98 -9.01 2.94
N MET A 160 20.98 -8.19 3.23
CA MET A 160 19.76 -8.61 3.94
C MET A 160 19.04 -9.71 3.15
N TYR A 161 18.83 -9.51 1.86
CA TYR A 161 18.17 -10.47 0.98
C TYR A 161 18.90 -11.82 0.97
N LYS A 162 20.20 -11.82 0.75
CA LYS A 162 21.04 -13.03 0.75
C LYS A 162 21.09 -13.68 2.14
N GLY A 163 21.06 -12.88 3.22
CA GLY A 163 20.96 -13.37 4.58
C GLY A 163 19.69 -14.17 4.82
N LEU A 164 18.55 -13.67 4.35
CA LEU A 164 17.26 -14.36 4.39
C LEU A 164 17.28 -15.65 3.55
N GLN A 165 17.86 -15.61 2.36
CA GLN A 165 18.02 -16.82 1.54
C GLN A 165 18.85 -17.90 2.22
N LYS A 166 19.94 -17.53 2.92
CA LYS A 166 20.74 -18.48 3.72
C LYS A 166 19.96 -19.08 4.90
N LYS A 167 18.95 -18.37 5.41
CA LYS A 167 18.01 -18.85 6.45
C LYS A 167 16.90 -19.75 5.86
N GLY A 168 16.88 -19.96 4.55
CA GLY A 168 15.92 -20.87 3.86
C GLY A 168 14.77 -20.18 3.14
N HIS A 169 14.66 -18.85 3.19
CA HIS A 169 13.63 -18.11 2.47
C HIS A 169 14.01 -17.98 0.99
N LYS A 170 13.30 -18.69 0.13
CA LYS A 170 13.65 -18.75 -1.30
C LYS A 170 13.41 -17.45 -2.04
N LYS A 171 12.30 -16.77 -1.72
CA LYS A 171 11.85 -15.52 -2.33
C LYS A 171 11.58 -14.45 -1.25
N PRO A 172 12.63 -13.86 -0.63
CA PRO A 172 12.41 -12.76 0.30
C PRO A 172 11.82 -11.53 -0.41
N LEU A 173 10.89 -10.85 0.26
CA LEU A 173 10.39 -9.53 -0.11
C LEU A 173 10.60 -8.59 1.07
N ILE A 174 11.55 -7.66 0.95
CA ILE A 174 11.89 -6.71 2.00
C ILE A 174 11.12 -5.41 1.73
N THR A 175 10.20 -5.06 2.61
CA THR A 175 9.31 -3.91 2.47
C THR A 175 8.92 -3.37 3.82
N SER A 176 8.68 -2.07 3.95
CA SER A 176 8.22 -1.44 5.19
C SER A 176 7.78 -0.01 4.96
N TYR A 177 7.11 0.58 5.94
CA TYR A 177 7.10 2.03 6.07
C TYR A 177 8.49 2.48 6.53
N LEU A 178 9.11 3.36 5.72
CA LEU A 178 10.43 3.89 6.02
C LEU A 178 10.35 5.03 7.05
N PRO A 179 11.43 5.28 7.81
CA PRO A 179 11.50 6.46 8.65
C PRO A 179 11.37 7.75 7.84
N SER A 180 10.80 8.79 8.47
CA SER A 180 10.49 10.05 7.82
C SER A 180 11.71 10.98 7.73
N TYR A 181 11.66 11.89 6.75
CA TYR A 181 12.48 13.09 6.69
C TYR A 181 11.65 14.27 6.17
N PHE A 182 12.16 15.49 6.31
CA PHE A 182 11.59 16.71 5.75
C PHE A 182 12.63 17.40 4.86
N PRO A 183 12.33 17.64 3.56
CA PRO A 183 13.28 18.21 2.59
C PRO A 183 13.94 19.49 3.08
N GLU A 184 13.17 20.39 3.69
CA GLU A 184 13.65 21.71 4.14
C GLU A 184 14.65 21.63 5.30
N LYS A 185 14.71 20.50 5.99
CA LYS A 185 15.54 20.30 7.18
C LYS A 185 16.52 19.14 7.03
N ASP A 186 16.51 18.48 5.88
CA ASP A 186 17.40 17.36 5.59
C ASP A 186 18.88 17.77 5.70
N PRO A 187 19.76 16.99 6.36
CA PRO A 187 19.54 15.69 7.02
C PRO A 187 19.20 15.77 8.52
N LYS A 188 18.94 16.94 9.10
CA LYS A 188 18.85 17.15 10.55
C LYS A 188 17.61 16.49 11.20
N ASP A 189 16.49 16.43 10.45
CA ASP A 189 15.21 15.92 10.94
C ASP A 189 14.90 14.50 10.44
N ARG A 190 15.93 13.72 10.10
CA ARG A 190 15.75 12.31 9.74
C ARG A 190 15.39 11.50 10.98
N THR A 191 14.25 10.82 10.95
CA THR A 191 13.88 9.86 12.00
C THR A 191 14.86 8.69 12.01
N ILE A 192 15.34 8.30 13.18
CA ILE A 192 16.35 7.24 13.34
C ILE A 192 15.68 6.05 14.04
N GLU A 193 14.79 5.36 13.33
CA GLU A 193 14.03 4.21 13.82
C GLU A 193 13.73 3.25 12.67
N CYS A 194 13.65 1.95 12.96
CA CYS A 194 13.14 0.96 12.00
C CYS A 194 11.69 0.64 12.30
N TRP A 195 10.85 0.75 11.29
CA TRP A 195 9.42 0.57 11.43
C TRP A 195 8.94 -0.68 10.71
N GLN A 196 7.89 -1.29 11.25
CA GLN A 196 7.09 -2.34 10.63
C GLN A 196 5.71 -1.82 10.26
N GLN A 197 5.02 -2.53 9.37
CA GLN A 197 3.62 -2.27 9.04
C GLN A 197 2.73 -3.18 9.88
N ASP A 198 1.83 -2.58 10.64
CA ASP A 198 0.84 -3.30 11.42
C ASP A 198 -0.59 -3.02 10.96
N PHE A 199 -1.47 -3.95 11.28
CA PHE A 199 -2.88 -3.82 10.99
C PHE A 199 -3.49 -2.70 11.83
N ASN A 200 -4.29 -1.83 11.19
CA ASN A 200 -5.10 -0.83 11.86
C ASN A 200 -6.59 -1.21 11.82
N ARG A 201 -7.18 -1.25 10.64
CA ARG A 201 -8.59 -1.57 10.44
C ARG A 201 -8.89 -2.03 9.02
N PHE A 202 -10.08 -2.58 8.82
CA PHE A 202 -10.71 -2.62 7.52
C PHE A 202 -11.42 -1.28 7.27
N THR A 203 -11.26 -0.71 6.07
CA THR A 203 -12.00 0.49 5.70
C THR A 203 -13.44 0.15 5.29
N PRO A 204 -14.36 1.13 5.22
CA PRO A 204 -15.71 0.89 4.69
C PRO A 204 -15.70 0.24 3.30
N GLU A 205 -14.77 0.60 2.44
CA GLU A 205 -14.59 0.06 1.09
C GLU A 205 -14.01 -1.36 1.08
N GLY A 206 -13.51 -1.83 2.23
CA GLY A 206 -13.07 -3.21 2.48
C GLY A 206 -11.58 -3.45 2.48
N TYR A 207 -10.74 -2.52 2.07
CA TYR A 207 -9.29 -2.74 2.11
C TYR A 207 -8.72 -2.55 3.53
N ILE A 208 -7.54 -3.15 3.75
CA ILE A 208 -6.82 -3.02 5.01
C ILE A 208 -6.05 -1.71 5.01
N PHE A 209 -6.31 -0.91 6.03
CA PHE A 209 -5.47 0.23 6.37
C PHE A 209 -4.43 -0.20 7.41
N THR A 210 -3.17 0.11 7.15
CA THR A 210 -2.04 -0.20 8.01
C THR A 210 -1.46 1.06 8.62
N PHE A 211 -0.66 0.91 9.67
CA PHE A 211 0.08 2.03 10.25
C PHE A 211 1.51 1.59 10.62
N PRO A 212 2.46 2.53 10.71
CA PRO A 212 3.81 2.21 11.15
C PRO A 212 3.86 1.99 12.66
N SER A 213 4.63 1.00 13.09
CA SER A 213 5.03 0.84 14.48
C SER A 213 6.51 0.51 14.59
N LEU A 214 7.11 0.85 15.73
CA LEU A 214 8.52 0.62 15.97
C LEU A 214 8.82 -0.88 16.06
N ILE A 215 9.84 -1.34 15.36
CA ILE A 215 10.39 -2.69 15.56
C ILE A 215 11.13 -2.70 16.89
N SER A 216 10.60 -3.42 17.87
CA SER A 216 11.19 -3.47 19.21
C SER A 216 12.62 -4.01 19.19
N GLY A 217 13.56 -3.26 19.77
CA GLY A 217 14.96 -3.66 19.89
C GLY A 217 15.71 -3.79 18.55
N TRP A 218 15.26 -3.07 17.52
CA TRP A 218 15.81 -3.14 16.16
C TRP A 218 17.31 -2.94 16.09
N GLU A 219 17.90 -2.15 16.99
CA GLU A 219 19.34 -1.87 17.05
C GLU A 219 20.18 -3.14 17.34
N ASN A 220 19.57 -4.15 17.94
CA ASN A 220 20.24 -5.40 18.34
C ASN A 220 19.88 -6.57 17.41
N LEU A 221 19.10 -6.34 16.38
CA LEU A 221 18.71 -7.39 15.43
C LEU A 221 19.80 -7.62 14.39
N ASP A 222 20.02 -8.87 14.02
CA ASP A 222 20.96 -9.30 12.99
C ASP A 222 20.31 -9.66 11.65
N SER A 223 18.97 -9.58 11.58
CA SER A 223 18.18 -9.99 10.41
C SER A 223 16.86 -9.26 10.35
N PRO A 224 16.32 -9.02 9.14
CA PRO A 224 14.95 -8.52 8.95
C PRO A 224 13.92 -9.37 9.69
N VAL A 225 12.84 -8.73 10.15
CA VAL A 225 11.76 -9.40 10.88
C VAL A 225 10.63 -9.79 9.94
N PRO A 226 9.94 -10.93 10.16
CA PRO A 226 8.78 -11.30 9.35
C PRO A 226 7.69 -10.23 9.38
N GLY A 227 7.12 -9.91 8.21
CA GLY A 227 6.05 -8.95 8.02
C GLY A 227 4.80 -9.58 7.42
N ARG A 228 3.65 -8.93 7.61
CA ARG A 228 2.35 -9.33 7.03
C ARG A 228 2.02 -8.57 5.77
N PHE A 229 2.40 -7.29 5.72
CA PHE A 229 1.91 -6.33 4.75
C PHE A 229 3.03 -5.81 3.86
N TYR A 230 2.63 -5.32 2.70
CA TYR A 230 3.49 -4.73 1.69
C TYR A 230 3.33 -3.21 1.72
N SER A 231 4.42 -2.50 1.58
CA SER A 231 4.44 -1.05 1.40
C SER A 231 4.84 -0.70 -0.03
N ALA A 232 4.00 0.05 -0.70
CA ALA A 232 4.19 0.39 -2.10
C ALA A 232 5.25 1.48 -2.32
N HIS A 233 5.63 2.24 -1.30
CA HIS A 233 6.69 3.24 -1.43
C HIS A 233 8.10 2.65 -1.28
N PHE A 234 8.24 1.42 -0.75
CA PHE A 234 9.53 0.75 -0.62
C PHE A 234 9.38 -0.76 -0.64
N ALA A 235 9.87 -1.41 -1.69
CA ALA A 235 9.85 -2.86 -1.80
C ALA A 235 11.05 -3.38 -2.60
N PHE A 236 11.83 -4.29 -2.00
CA PHE A 236 13.00 -4.93 -2.61
C PHE A 236 12.83 -6.44 -2.66
N ALA A 237 13.01 -7.02 -3.84
CA ALA A 237 12.85 -8.45 -4.09
C ALA A 237 13.78 -8.94 -5.22
N ALA A 238 13.70 -10.25 -5.55
CA ALA A 238 14.24 -10.75 -6.81
C ALA A 238 13.59 -10.05 -8.00
N GLY A 239 14.34 -9.87 -9.09
CA GLY A 239 13.84 -9.17 -10.27
C GLY A 239 12.60 -9.80 -10.88
N GLU A 240 12.46 -11.13 -10.81
CA GLU A 240 11.28 -11.86 -11.26
C GLU A 240 9.97 -11.39 -10.61
N PHE A 241 10.02 -10.69 -9.48
CA PHE A 241 8.84 -10.06 -8.87
C PHE A 241 8.10 -9.13 -9.85
N CYS A 242 8.84 -8.45 -10.74
CA CYS A 242 8.27 -7.61 -11.80
C CYS A 242 7.39 -8.37 -12.79
N ASN A 243 7.57 -9.67 -12.94
CA ASN A 243 6.77 -10.51 -13.83
C ASN A 243 5.67 -11.27 -13.09
N GLU A 244 5.99 -11.77 -11.88
CA GLU A 244 5.10 -12.63 -11.10
C GLU A 244 4.02 -11.85 -10.34
N VAL A 245 4.38 -10.68 -9.80
CA VAL A 245 3.49 -9.87 -8.95
C VAL A 245 3.36 -8.46 -9.50
N GLN A 246 2.89 -8.34 -10.73
CA GLN A 246 2.71 -7.04 -11.37
C GLN A 246 1.63 -6.22 -10.67
N HIS A 247 1.82 -4.90 -10.62
CA HIS A 247 0.76 -3.98 -10.23
C HIS A 247 -0.41 -4.10 -11.20
N ASP A 248 -1.61 -4.15 -10.68
CA ASP A 248 -2.82 -4.18 -11.48
C ASP A 248 -3.17 -2.76 -11.95
N PRO A 249 -3.10 -2.45 -13.25
CA PRO A 249 -3.33 -1.09 -13.75
C PRO A 249 -4.78 -0.62 -13.62
N GLN A 250 -5.70 -1.51 -13.22
CA GLN A 250 -7.09 -1.17 -12.92
C GLN A 250 -7.33 -0.92 -11.42
N MET A 251 -6.31 -1.07 -10.57
CA MET A 251 -6.31 -0.52 -9.23
C MET A 251 -5.89 0.94 -9.31
N TYR A 252 -6.55 1.81 -8.53
CA TYR A 252 -6.25 3.24 -8.58
C TYR A 252 -5.18 3.63 -7.58
N PHE A 253 -5.48 3.47 -6.29
CA PHE A 253 -4.59 3.84 -5.19
C PHE A 253 -4.74 2.87 -4.01
N HIS A 254 -5.79 3.04 -3.19
CA HIS A 254 -6.05 2.15 -2.06
C HIS A 254 -6.42 0.73 -2.51
N GLY A 255 -6.07 -0.25 -1.68
CA GLY A 255 -6.26 -1.67 -2.01
C GLY A 255 -5.07 -2.30 -2.74
N GLU A 256 -4.15 -1.51 -3.30
CA GLU A 256 -2.92 -2.00 -3.92
C GLU A 256 -2.06 -2.79 -2.93
N GLU A 257 -1.67 -2.17 -1.82
CA GLU A 257 -0.74 -2.75 -0.84
C GLU A 257 -1.22 -4.09 -0.28
N PRO A 258 -2.46 -4.24 0.24
CA PRO A 258 -2.93 -5.53 0.71
C PRO A 258 -3.12 -6.56 -0.41
N SER A 259 -3.46 -6.13 -1.63
CA SER A 259 -3.53 -7.04 -2.79
C SER A 259 -2.15 -7.57 -3.17
N ILE A 260 -1.13 -6.71 -3.21
CA ILE A 260 0.25 -7.12 -3.51
C ILE A 260 0.78 -8.04 -2.40
N ALA A 261 0.50 -7.76 -1.12
CA ALA A 261 0.90 -8.61 0.00
C ALA A 261 0.35 -10.05 -0.15
N ALA A 262 -0.96 -10.19 -0.35
CA ALA A 262 -1.61 -11.48 -0.52
C ALA A 262 -1.12 -12.20 -1.79
N ARG A 263 -1.00 -11.48 -2.90
CA ARG A 263 -0.50 -12.04 -4.17
C ARG A 263 0.95 -12.48 -4.06
N ALA A 264 1.84 -11.67 -3.48
CA ALA A 264 3.24 -12.01 -3.27
C ALA A 264 3.36 -13.29 -2.43
N PHE A 265 2.61 -13.38 -1.31
CA PHE A 265 2.60 -14.57 -0.48
C PHE A 265 2.16 -15.81 -1.28
N THR A 266 1.10 -15.70 -2.08
CA THR A 266 0.59 -16.83 -2.90
C THR A 266 1.55 -17.22 -4.03
N TRP A 267 2.41 -16.30 -4.49
CA TRP A 267 3.52 -16.58 -5.40
C TRP A 267 4.77 -17.14 -4.70
N GLY A 268 4.72 -17.35 -3.38
CA GLY A 268 5.80 -17.96 -2.59
C GLY A 268 6.81 -16.97 -2.04
N TYR A 269 6.53 -15.67 -2.06
CA TYR A 269 7.36 -14.66 -1.40
C TYR A 269 7.11 -14.65 0.10
N ASP A 270 8.18 -14.48 0.87
CA ASP A 270 8.14 -14.28 2.31
C ASP A 270 8.42 -12.80 2.61
N ILE A 271 7.47 -12.13 3.28
CA ILE A 271 7.52 -10.70 3.54
C ILE A 271 8.34 -10.43 4.81
N PHE A 272 9.22 -9.42 4.73
CA PHE A 272 10.08 -9.00 5.83
C PHE A 272 10.16 -7.47 5.92
N HIS A 273 10.29 -6.97 7.15
CA HIS A 273 10.63 -5.58 7.42
C HIS A 273 12.13 -5.46 7.73
N PRO A 274 12.84 -4.47 7.14
CA PRO A 274 14.27 -4.29 7.38
C PRO A 274 14.56 -3.91 8.84
N HIS A 275 15.59 -4.50 9.42
CA HIS A 275 16.05 -4.22 10.78
C HIS A 275 17.12 -3.11 10.85
N LYS A 276 17.41 -2.49 9.71
CA LYS A 276 18.32 -1.35 9.59
C LYS A 276 17.66 -0.28 8.75
N ILE A 277 17.98 0.96 9.03
CA ILE A 277 17.59 2.08 8.17
C ILE A 277 18.29 1.93 6.83
N ILE A 278 17.53 1.95 5.73
CA ILE A 278 18.03 1.89 4.36
C ILE A 278 17.84 3.22 3.66
N ALA A 279 16.67 3.79 3.89
CA ALA A 279 16.27 5.06 3.28
C ALA A 279 15.28 5.79 4.18
N TRP A 280 14.98 7.03 3.82
CA TRP A 280 13.95 7.86 4.43
C TRP A 280 12.92 8.21 3.37
N HIS A 281 11.67 8.39 3.80
CA HIS A 281 10.54 8.75 2.97
C HIS A 281 9.89 10.05 3.42
N PHE A 282 9.49 10.91 2.48
CA PHE A 282 8.78 12.14 2.77
C PHE A 282 7.26 11.90 2.70
N TYR A 283 6.60 11.89 3.86
CA TYR A 283 5.17 11.57 3.96
C TYR A 283 4.26 12.78 3.75
N SER A 284 4.72 13.98 4.13
CA SER A 284 3.88 15.18 4.09
C SER A 284 3.90 15.82 2.71
N ARG A 285 2.88 15.52 1.90
CA ARG A 285 2.71 16.13 0.57
C ARG A 285 1.72 17.31 0.59
N ASN A 286 1.66 18.04 1.69
CA ASN A 286 0.85 19.25 1.76
C ASN A 286 1.38 20.32 0.80
N GLY A 287 0.51 20.83 -0.06
CA GLY A 287 0.87 21.81 -1.10
C GLY A 287 1.41 21.21 -2.40
N PHE A 288 1.61 19.90 -2.49
CA PHE A 288 1.95 19.23 -3.75
C PHE A 288 0.69 18.79 -4.49
N VAL A 289 0.73 18.92 -5.81
CA VAL A 289 -0.36 18.46 -6.68
C VAL A 289 -0.45 16.94 -6.62
N LYS A 290 -1.67 16.44 -6.45
CA LYS A 290 -1.97 15.01 -6.44
C LYS A 290 -2.77 14.65 -7.66
N HIS A 291 -2.78 13.38 -8.04
CA HIS A 291 -3.47 12.91 -9.22
C HIS A 291 -4.96 13.31 -9.25
N TRP A 292 -5.64 13.21 -8.13
CA TRP A 292 -7.07 13.57 -8.01
C TRP A 292 -7.34 15.08 -8.02
N ASP A 293 -6.31 15.93 -7.89
CA ASP A 293 -6.46 17.38 -8.04
C ASP A 293 -6.55 17.77 -9.52
N ASP A 294 -6.04 16.93 -10.43
CA ASP A 294 -5.95 17.17 -11.88
C ASP A 294 -6.95 16.35 -12.71
N HIS A 295 -7.65 15.38 -12.11
CA HIS A 295 -8.51 14.41 -12.83
C HIS A 295 -9.91 14.33 -12.22
N ASP A 296 -10.88 14.97 -12.83
CA ASP A 296 -12.27 15.06 -12.34
C ASP A 296 -12.99 13.70 -12.21
N ASN A 297 -12.54 12.68 -12.95
CA ASN A 297 -13.15 11.35 -12.96
C ASN A 297 -12.49 10.36 -11.99
N TRP A 298 -11.59 10.81 -11.12
CA TRP A 298 -10.83 9.93 -10.23
C TRP A 298 -11.73 9.07 -9.32
N ASN A 299 -12.86 9.63 -8.83
CA ASN A 299 -13.81 8.90 -7.98
C ASN A 299 -14.35 7.65 -8.66
N ALA A 300 -14.77 7.74 -9.94
CA ALA A 300 -15.30 6.59 -10.67
C ALA A 300 -14.22 5.50 -10.90
N ILE A 301 -12.98 5.91 -11.08
CA ILE A 301 -11.84 4.98 -11.21
C ILE A 301 -11.57 4.30 -9.87
N ASP A 302 -11.63 5.05 -8.77
CA ASP A 302 -11.41 4.54 -7.42
C ASP A 302 -12.52 3.58 -6.99
N ASP A 303 -13.79 3.89 -7.26
CA ASP A 303 -14.93 2.99 -7.01
C ASP A 303 -14.79 1.67 -7.77
N ALA A 304 -14.37 1.72 -9.03
CA ALA A 304 -14.10 0.52 -9.84
C ALA A 304 -12.92 -0.30 -9.26
N SER A 305 -11.90 0.38 -8.75
CA SER A 305 -10.77 -0.22 -8.05
C SER A 305 -11.22 -0.95 -6.77
N HIS A 306 -12.07 -0.33 -5.97
CA HIS A 306 -12.63 -0.93 -4.76
C HIS A 306 -13.45 -2.18 -5.07
N LEU A 307 -14.30 -2.15 -6.10
CA LEU A 307 -15.04 -3.31 -6.56
C LEU A 307 -14.11 -4.44 -7.00
N ARG A 308 -13.04 -4.11 -7.73
CA ARG A 308 -12.05 -5.07 -8.18
C ARG A 308 -11.31 -5.72 -7.02
N TYR A 309 -10.95 -4.93 -6.00
CA TYR A 309 -10.35 -5.40 -4.76
C TYR A 309 -11.27 -6.38 -4.01
N ARG A 310 -12.54 -6.00 -3.78
CA ARG A 310 -13.52 -6.87 -3.12
C ARG A 310 -13.77 -8.17 -3.89
N THR A 311 -13.78 -8.10 -5.22
CA THR A 311 -13.93 -9.28 -6.07
C THR A 311 -12.72 -10.22 -5.94
N LEU A 312 -11.49 -9.69 -5.93
CA LEU A 312 -10.26 -10.46 -5.76
C LEU A 312 -10.25 -11.22 -4.44
N HIS A 313 -10.68 -10.57 -3.34
CA HIS A 313 -10.65 -11.11 -1.99
C HIS A 313 -11.98 -11.74 -1.53
N GLU A 314 -12.97 -11.86 -2.42
CA GLU A 314 -14.31 -12.43 -2.18
C GLU A 314 -15.05 -11.78 -1.00
N MET A 315 -14.99 -10.45 -0.90
CA MET A 315 -15.59 -9.66 0.18
C MET A 315 -17.02 -9.20 -0.15
N ASP A 316 -17.83 -8.94 0.88
CA ASP A 316 -19.16 -8.31 0.77
C ASP A 316 -20.12 -9.04 -0.21
N GLY A 317 -20.05 -10.35 -0.25
CA GLY A 317 -20.86 -11.18 -1.16
C GLY A 317 -20.34 -11.24 -2.61
N HIS A 318 -19.32 -10.46 -2.96
CA HIS A 318 -18.64 -10.60 -4.25
C HIS A 318 -17.92 -11.94 -4.32
N LYS A 319 -18.09 -12.65 -5.44
CA LYS A 319 -17.43 -13.93 -5.69
C LYS A 319 -16.48 -13.84 -6.85
N CYS A 320 -15.30 -14.40 -6.71
CA CYS A 320 -14.36 -14.53 -7.80
C CYS A 320 -14.77 -15.66 -8.74
N THR A 321 -15.85 -15.42 -9.49
CA THR A 321 -16.34 -16.35 -10.51
C THR A 321 -15.28 -16.64 -11.57
N PRO A 322 -15.39 -17.72 -12.38
CA PRO A 322 -14.48 -17.97 -13.49
C PRO A 322 -14.35 -16.79 -14.47
N CYS A 323 -15.42 -16.02 -14.67
CA CYS A 323 -15.40 -14.80 -15.49
C CYS A 323 -14.59 -13.68 -14.81
N ALA A 324 -14.78 -13.45 -13.51
CA ALA A 324 -14.03 -12.49 -12.73
C ALA A 324 -12.53 -12.87 -12.68
N LYS A 325 -12.22 -14.15 -12.44
CA LYS A 325 -10.84 -14.65 -12.47
C LYS A 325 -10.18 -14.43 -13.84
N LYS A 326 -10.92 -14.64 -14.93
CA LYS A 326 -10.44 -14.35 -16.28
C LYS A 326 -10.18 -12.85 -16.50
N SER A 327 -11.04 -11.98 -15.94
CA SER A 327 -10.83 -10.52 -15.98
C SER A 327 -9.64 -10.05 -15.16
N LEU A 328 -9.38 -10.69 -14.01
CA LEU A 328 -8.18 -10.43 -13.20
C LEU A 328 -6.91 -10.91 -13.92
N GLY A 329 -6.98 -12.05 -14.63
CA GLY A 329 -5.89 -12.60 -15.43
C GLY A 329 -4.61 -12.79 -14.61
N LYS A 330 -3.49 -12.22 -15.07
CA LYS A 330 -2.18 -12.28 -14.38
C LYS A 330 -2.12 -11.52 -13.05
N TYR A 331 -3.14 -10.72 -12.74
CA TYR A 331 -3.26 -9.99 -11.47
C TYR A 331 -4.02 -10.77 -10.40
N TYR A 332 -4.33 -12.04 -10.67
CA TYR A 332 -4.88 -12.96 -9.68
C TYR A 332 -3.81 -13.52 -8.75
N PHE A 333 -4.19 -14.33 -7.79
CA PHE A 333 -3.29 -15.00 -6.85
C PHE A 333 -2.36 -16.00 -7.56
N GLY A 334 -1.18 -16.22 -6.97
CA GLY A 334 -0.27 -17.30 -7.37
C GLY A 334 -0.78 -18.68 -6.99
N GLU A 335 0.01 -19.71 -7.34
CA GLU A 335 -0.36 -21.12 -7.13
C GLU A 335 0.58 -21.86 -6.15
N VAL A 336 1.54 -21.15 -5.54
CA VAL A 336 2.49 -21.76 -4.57
C VAL A 336 1.87 -21.92 -3.19
N ARG A 337 1.04 -20.94 -2.79
CA ARG A 337 0.24 -20.94 -1.56
C ARG A 337 -1.14 -20.38 -1.86
N THR A 338 -2.10 -20.69 -1.00
CA THR A 338 -3.48 -20.20 -1.14
C THR A 338 -3.70 -18.85 -0.43
N LEU A 339 -4.80 -18.16 -0.76
CA LEU A 339 -5.25 -16.98 -0.01
C LEU A 339 -5.53 -17.34 1.45
N GLU A 340 -6.16 -18.49 1.70
CA GLU A 340 -6.44 -18.96 3.07
C GLU A 340 -5.15 -19.17 3.89
N GLU A 341 -4.08 -19.67 3.26
CA GLU A 341 -2.76 -19.78 3.93
C GLU A 341 -2.19 -18.39 4.26
N TYR A 342 -2.40 -17.37 3.40
CA TYR A 342 -2.03 -15.99 3.72
C TYR A 342 -2.85 -15.44 4.88
N GLU A 343 -4.17 -15.64 4.86
CA GLU A 343 -5.07 -15.19 5.93
C GLU A 343 -4.67 -15.79 7.28
N ARG A 344 -4.36 -17.10 7.30
CA ARG A 344 -3.85 -17.78 8.51
C ARG A 344 -2.48 -17.24 8.95
N PHE A 345 -1.58 -17.02 8.02
CA PHE A 345 -0.27 -16.44 8.29
C PHE A 345 -0.38 -15.02 8.87
N ALA A 346 -1.19 -14.18 8.24
CA ALA A 346 -1.38 -12.79 8.61
C ALA A 346 -2.32 -12.61 9.82
N GLY A 347 -3.08 -13.64 10.19
CA GLY A 347 -4.04 -13.58 11.28
C GLY A 347 -5.25 -12.70 10.98
N LEU A 348 -5.78 -12.79 9.77
CA LEU A 348 -6.96 -12.02 9.32
C LEU A 348 -7.81 -12.84 8.36
N LYS A 349 -9.03 -12.38 8.07
CA LYS A 349 -9.91 -12.98 7.07
C LYS A 349 -10.63 -11.88 6.30
N PHE A 350 -10.38 -11.81 5.00
CA PHE A 350 -10.91 -10.73 4.15
C PHE A 350 -12.42 -10.79 4.05
N GLY A 351 -12.98 -11.96 3.70
CA GLY A 351 -14.41 -12.11 3.43
C GLY A 351 -15.30 -11.68 4.59
N ASP A 352 -14.85 -11.89 5.82
CA ASP A 352 -15.58 -11.59 7.05
C ASP A 352 -15.08 -10.29 7.72
N ARG A 353 -14.04 -9.64 7.16
CA ARG A 353 -13.37 -8.46 7.75
C ARG A 353 -13.00 -8.68 9.21
N THR A 354 -12.42 -9.84 9.51
CA THR A 354 -12.03 -10.23 10.86
C THR A 354 -10.51 -10.31 11.00
N VAL A 355 -10.02 -10.15 12.22
CA VAL A 355 -8.60 -10.18 12.55
C VAL A 355 -8.40 -10.88 13.90
N THR A 356 -7.28 -11.56 14.08
CA THR A 356 -6.95 -12.20 15.33
C THR A 356 -6.41 -11.19 16.36
N GLN A 357 -6.62 -11.49 17.65
CA GLN A 357 -6.01 -10.70 18.73
C GLN A 357 -4.49 -10.67 18.62
N PHE A 358 -3.87 -11.75 18.17
CA PHE A 358 -2.43 -11.84 17.94
C PHE A 358 -1.93 -10.76 16.95
N THR A 359 -2.70 -10.48 15.90
CA THR A 359 -2.38 -9.44 14.91
C THR A 359 -2.68 -8.04 15.46
N LEU A 360 -3.78 -7.86 16.20
CA LEU A 360 -4.08 -6.60 16.91
C LEU A 360 -3.00 -6.25 17.94
N ASP A 361 -2.46 -7.26 18.65
CA ASP A 361 -1.35 -7.11 19.59
C ASP A 361 0.01 -6.87 18.90
N ARG A 362 0.05 -6.74 17.58
CA ARG A 362 1.28 -6.48 16.78
C ARG A 362 2.35 -7.54 16.93
N LYS A 363 1.97 -8.76 17.28
CA LYS A 363 2.92 -9.88 17.42
C LYS A 363 3.45 -10.31 16.05
N THR A 364 4.72 -10.70 16.00
CA THR A 364 5.39 -11.12 14.76
C THR A 364 4.73 -12.35 14.13
N PRO A 365 4.40 -12.35 12.82
CA PRO A 365 3.85 -13.51 12.14
C PRO A 365 4.87 -14.67 12.05
N PRO A 366 4.44 -15.91 11.85
CA PRO A 366 3.07 -16.34 11.54
C PRO A 366 2.15 -16.33 12.76
N ASN A 367 0.84 -16.15 12.49
CA ASN A 367 -0.17 -16.32 13.52
C ASN A 367 -0.20 -17.80 14.01
N PRO A 368 -0.43 -18.09 15.32
CA PRO A 368 -0.57 -19.43 15.82
C PRO A 368 -1.65 -20.21 15.06
N LYS A 369 -1.38 -21.47 14.68
CA LYS A 369 -2.25 -22.25 13.80
C LYS A 369 -3.44 -22.89 14.53
N GLU A 370 -3.23 -23.30 15.79
CA GLU A 370 -4.12 -24.20 16.52
C GLU A 370 -5.47 -23.57 16.86
N GLU A 371 -5.55 -22.24 16.94
CA GLU A 371 -6.74 -21.52 17.42
C GLU A 371 -7.19 -20.40 16.46
N TYR A 372 -6.75 -20.44 15.19
CA TYR A 372 -6.96 -19.33 14.25
C TYR A 372 -8.42 -18.88 14.18
N GLU A 373 -9.37 -19.80 13.91
CA GLU A 373 -10.79 -19.46 13.78
C GLU A 373 -11.40 -18.91 15.09
N GLY A 374 -10.99 -19.47 16.24
CA GLY A 374 -11.43 -19.00 17.55
C GLY A 374 -10.82 -17.67 18.00
N MET A 375 -9.74 -17.24 17.33
CA MET A 375 -9.04 -15.99 17.62
C MET A 375 -9.53 -14.82 16.78
N LEU A 376 -10.30 -15.06 15.71
CA LEU A 376 -10.81 -14.00 14.82
C LEU A 376 -11.81 -13.11 15.55
N ARG A 377 -11.63 -11.80 15.41
CA ARG A 377 -12.48 -10.76 16.00
C ARG A 377 -13.09 -9.92 14.89
N PRO A 378 -14.42 -9.85 14.79
CA PRO A 378 -15.08 -8.94 13.86
C PRO A 378 -14.82 -7.49 14.24
N HIS A 379 -14.77 -6.64 13.24
CA HIS A 379 -14.75 -5.20 13.41
C HIS A 379 -16.16 -4.71 13.69
N PHE A 380 -16.32 -3.93 14.73
CA PHE A 380 -17.58 -3.30 15.10
C PHE A 380 -17.40 -1.78 15.12
N LYS A 381 -18.30 -1.06 14.43
CA LYS A 381 -18.34 0.41 14.42
C LYS A 381 -19.80 0.84 14.59
N HIS A 382 -20.05 1.72 15.53
CA HIS A 382 -21.39 2.18 15.84
C HIS A 382 -21.42 3.64 16.22
N CYS A 383 -22.47 4.33 15.78
CA CYS A 383 -22.79 5.67 16.25
C CYS A 383 -23.86 5.54 17.33
N ILE A 384 -23.54 5.98 18.52
CA ILE A 384 -24.49 6.09 19.63
C ILE A 384 -25.20 7.45 19.47
N ASP A 385 -26.52 7.43 19.30
CA ASP A 385 -27.33 8.64 19.16
C ASP A 385 -28.18 8.82 20.42
N VAL A 386 -27.99 9.94 21.12
CA VAL A 386 -28.80 10.32 22.31
C VAL A 386 -29.17 11.79 22.23
N HIS A 387 -30.46 12.11 22.43
CA HIS A 387 -30.88 13.49 22.39
C HIS A 387 -30.30 14.28 23.61
N GLN A 388 -29.84 15.50 23.37
CA GLN A 388 -29.21 16.35 24.41
C GLN A 388 -30.09 16.61 25.64
N ASP A 389 -31.40 16.52 25.51
CA ASP A 389 -32.36 16.69 26.64
C ASP A 389 -32.21 15.62 27.73
N HIS A 390 -31.43 14.60 27.52
CA HIS A 390 -31.05 13.63 28.55
C HIS A 390 -29.88 14.09 29.40
N PHE A 391 -29.21 15.19 29.04
CA PHE A 391 -28.02 15.68 29.72
C PHE A 391 -28.25 17.07 30.29
N HIS A 392 -28.45 17.14 31.61
CA HIS A 392 -28.88 18.35 32.30
C HIS A 392 -27.81 19.01 33.17
N GLU A 393 -26.64 18.39 33.32
CA GLU A 393 -25.56 18.92 34.14
C GLU A 393 -24.58 19.76 33.29
N ASP A 394 -23.95 20.74 33.95
CA ASP A 394 -22.96 21.62 33.31
C ASP A 394 -21.52 21.24 33.69
N ASP A 395 -21.32 20.27 34.62
CA ASP A 395 -20.05 19.89 35.21
C ASP A 395 -19.68 18.43 34.99
N TYR A 396 -19.96 17.90 33.80
CA TYR A 396 -19.52 16.56 33.44
C TYR A 396 -17.99 16.49 33.35
N ASP A 397 -17.40 15.59 34.11
CA ASP A 397 -15.96 15.28 34.05
C ASP A 397 -15.62 14.10 33.12
N PHE A 398 -16.53 13.14 32.97
CA PHE A 398 -16.46 12.08 31.96
C PHE A 398 -17.79 11.37 31.79
N TRP A 399 -17.94 10.65 30.69
CA TRP A 399 -19.01 9.67 30.49
C TRP A 399 -18.40 8.29 30.27
N VAL A 400 -18.87 7.28 31.02
CA VAL A 400 -18.61 5.89 30.66
C VAL A 400 -19.38 5.59 29.39
N VAL A 401 -18.67 5.13 28.38
CA VAL A 401 -19.25 4.67 27.11
C VAL A 401 -18.83 3.22 26.91
N SER A 402 -19.79 2.29 27.01
CA SER A 402 -19.53 0.87 26.89
C SER A 402 -20.50 0.17 25.95
N PHE A 403 -20.02 -0.96 25.42
CA PHE A 403 -20.82 -1.94 24.70
C PHE A 403 -20.85 -3.23 25.51
N GLU A 404 -22.05 -3.76 25.74
CA GLU A 404 -22.27 -4.83 26.69
C GLU A 404 -23.12 -5.96 26.09
N MET A 405 -22.95 -7.17 26.63
CA MET A 405 -23.86 -8.29 26.43
C MET A 405 -25.14 -8.10 27.27
N GLU A 406 -26.18 -8.87 27.01
CA GLU A 406 -27.42 -8.84 27.80
C GLU A 406 -27.17 -9.08 29.29
N ASP A 407 -26.19 -9.92 29.64
CA ASP A 407 -25.84 -10.25 31.04
C ASP A 407 -25.01 -9.16 31.74
N GLY A 408 -24.69 -8.04 31.02
CA GLY A 408 -23.87 -6.95 31.52
C GLY A 408 -22.37 -7.15 31.36
N THR A 409 -21.92 -8.21 30.73
CA THR A 409 -20.51 -8.40 30.38
C THR A 409 -20.07 -7.30 29.43
N VAL A 410 -19.06 -6.51 29.82
CA VAL A 410 -18.51 -5.45 28.99
C VAL A 410 -17.67 -6.07 27.86
N VAL A 411 -18.07 -5.80 26.62
CA VAL A 411 -17.36 -6.20 25.40
C VAL A 411 -16.26 -5.20 25.08
N ASP A 412 -16.60 -3.91 25.15
CA ASP A 412 -15.69 -2.81 24.93
C ASP A 412 -16.10 -1.58 25.76
N ARG A 413 -15.11 -0.78 26.17
CA ARG A 413 -15.33 0.45 26.91
C ARG A 413 -14.32 1.51 26.48
N GLN A 414 -14.84 2.63 25.97
CA GLN A 414 -14.06 3.79 25.56
C GLN A 414 -14.74 5.06 26.09
N ASP A 415 -14.37 5.46 27.30
CA ASP A 415 -14.97 6.60 27.98
C ASP A 415 -14.75 7.90 27.21
N ALA A 416 -15.72 8.80 27.27
CA ALA A 416 -15.56 10.18 26.79
C ALA A 416 -15.06 11.06 27.94
N ASP A 417 -13.93 11.72 27.76
CA ASP A 417 -13.40 12.68 28.74
C ASP A 417 -14.18 13.99 28.73
N ALA A 418 -13.91 14.87 29.69
CA ALA A 418 -14.59 16.19 29.82
C ALA A 418 -14.54 17.01 28.52
N ASN A 419 -13.42 17.01 27.80
CA ASN A 419 -13.29 17.80 26.58
C ASN A 419 -14.13 17.21 25.43
N GLU A 420 -14.16 15.90 25.30
CA GLU A 420 -15.04 15.23 24.35
C GLU A 420 -16.50 15.48 24.67
N VAL A 421 -16.92 15.36 25.94
CA VAL A 421 -18.28 15.62 26.38
C VAL A 421 -18.71 17.05 26.05
N ILE A 422 -17.90 18.06 26.40
CA ILE A 422 -18.17 19.48 26.10
C ILE A 422 -18.33 19.67 24.58
N THR A 423 -17.46 19.07 23.79
CA THR A 423 -17.49 19.17 22.33
C THR A 423 -18.78 18.57 21.75
N LEU A 424 -19.16 17.38 22.20
CA LEU A 424 -20.36 16.67 21.77
C LEU A 424 -21.64 17.46 22.09
N LEU A 425 -21.77 17.98 23.34
CA LEU A 425 -22.91 18.77 23.75
C LEU A 425 -22.99 20.11 23.01
N LYS A 426 -21.84 20.74 22.74
CA LYS A 426 -21.79 21.97 21.94
C LYS A 426 -22.20 21.74 20.50
N GLN A 427 -21.78 20.64 19.90
CA GLN A 427 -22.18 20.25 18.53
C GLN A 427 -23.67 19.97 18.47
N ALA A 428 -24.23 19.20 19.41
CA ALA A 428 -25.65 18.90 19.46
C ALA A 428 -26.50 20.18 19.57
N LYS A 429 -26.10 21.14 20.44
CA LYS A 429 -26.79 22.44 20.57
C LYS A 429 -26.74 23.31 19.32
N GLY A 430 -25.69 23.17 18.51
CA GLY A 430 -25.50 23.93 17.27
C GLY A 430 -26.12 23.29 16.02
N ASP A 431 -26.63 22.07 16.13
CA ASP A 431 -27.17 21.30 15.02
C ASP A 431 -28.63 20.87 15.33
N ASP A 432 -28.91 19.58 15.40
CA ASP A 432 -30.26 19.00 15.49
C ASP A 432 -30.63 18.51 16.89
N GLY A 433 -29.81 18.75 17.88
CA GLY A 433 -30.03 18.35 19.28
C GLY A 433 -29.55 16.92 19.60
N TRP A 434 -28.95 16.23 18.67
CA TRP A 434 -28.45 14.86 18.88
C TRP A 434 -26.97 14.81 19.19
N VAL A 435 -26.63 14.23 20.33
CA VAL A 435 -25.27 13.85 20.70
C VAL A 435 -24.93 12.55 19.97
N ARG A 436 -23.87 12.58 19.16
CA ARG A 436 -23.42 11.45 18.34
C ARG A 436 -22.02 11.02 18.74
N ILE A 437 -21.91 9.84 19.37
CA ILE A 437 -20.65 9.27 19.84
C ILE A 437 -20.28 8.09 18.95
N TRP A 438 -19.22 8.25 18.17
CA TRP A 438 -18.68 7.16 17.37
C TRP A 438 -17.69 6.33 18.18
N ARG A 439 -17.90 5.01 18.20
CA ARG A 439 -16.96 4.05 18.79
C ARG A 439 -16.70 2.90 17.82
N GLU A 440 -15.48 2.39 17.85
CA GLU A 440 -14.99 1.37 16.94
C GLU A 440 -14.05 0.44 17.70
N PHE A 441 -14.24 -0.89 17.57
CA PHE A 441 -13.42 -1.89 18.24
C PHE A 441 -13.46 -3.23 17.50
N PHE A 442 -12.55 -4.14 17.87
CA PHE A 442 -12.54 -5.51 17.42
C PHE A 442 -12.97 -6.43 18.58
N GLY A 443 -14.03 -7.17 18.41
CA GLY A 443 -14.54 -8.01 19.49
C GLY A 443 -15.83 -8.73 19.13
N GLN A 444 -16.44 -9.36 20.13
CA GLN A 444 -17.75 -9.95 19.98
C GLN A 444 -18.79 -8.85 19.71
N LYS A 445 -19.80 -9.16 18.87
CA LYS A 445 -20.90 -8.22 18.63
C LYS A 445 -21.68 -8.02 19.94
N PRO A 446 -21.81 -6.77 20.44
CA PRO A 446 -22.54 -6.50 21.67
C PRO A 446 -24.06 -6.60 21.46
N ASP A 447 -24.80 -6.74 22.54
CA ASP A 447 -26.29 -6.73 22.55
C ASP A 447 -26.83 -5.31 22.81
N LYS A 448 -26.08 -4.46 23.49
CA LYS A 448 -26.48 -3.09 23.84
C LYS A 448 -25.29 -2.16 23.96
N TRP A 449 -25.54 -0.86 23.86
CA TRP A 449 -24.61 0.19 24.27
C TRP A 449 -25.12 0.91 25.52
N VAL A 450 -24.19 1.51 26.25
CA VAL A 450 -24.42 2.21 27.50
C VAL A 450 -23.69 3.55 27.49
N ILE A 451 -24.38 4.61 27.92
CA ILE A 451 -23.77 5.86 28.39
C ILE A 451 -24.11 6.01 29.86
N TRP A 452 -23.09 6.21 30.68
CA TRP A 452 -23.26 6.47 32.10
C TRP A 452 -22.47 7.72 32.48
N PRO A 453 -23.16 8.90 32.49
CA PRO A 453 -22.52 10.17 32.76
C PRO A 453 -22.09 10.28 34.24
N HIS A 454 -20.95 10.95 34.45
CA HIS A 454 -20.46 11.37 35.76
C HIS A 454 -20.33 12.88 35.80
N SER A 455 -20.82 13.51 36.86
CA SER A 455 -20.75 14.94 37.17
C SER A 455 -19.88 15.13 38.42
N GLU A 456 -19.04 16.15 38.43
CA GLU A 456 -18.17 16.45 39.58
C GLU A 456 -18.98 16.67 40.86
N SER A 457 -20.14 17.35 40.77
CA SER A 457 -20.96 17.72 41.92
C SER A 457 -21.91 16.59 42.39
N LYS A 458 -22.35 15.71 41.46
CA LYS A 458 -23.41 14.73 41.76
C LYS A 458 -22.92 13.26 41.67
N GLY A 459 -21.71 13.01 41.16
CA GLY A 459 -21.24 11.68 40.87
C GLY A 459 -21.94 11.05 39.65
N PHE A 460 -22.09 9.72 39.66
CA PHE A 460 -22.81 9.03 38.60
C PHE A 460 -24.30 9.37 38.64
N ILE A 461 -24.82 9.76 37.47
CA ILE A 461 -26.24 10.11 37.30
C ILE A 461 -26.99 8.99 36.56
N GLU A 462 -28.09 9.31 35.89
CA GLU A 462 -28.89 8.31 35.19
C GLU A 462 -28.08 7.60 34.08
N ARG A 463 -28.19 6.25 34.07
CA ARG A 463 -27.54 5.39 33.06
C ARG A 463 -28.49 5.19 31.90
N TYR A 464 -28.02 5.49 30.71
CA TYR A 464 -28.74 5.27 29.46
C TYR A 464 -28.23 3.99 28.79
N GLU A 465 -29.13 3.08 28.43
CA GLU A 465 -28.79 1.90 27.66
C GLU A 465 -29.83 1.64 26.57
N VAL A 466 -29.34 1.23 25.39
CA VAL A 466 -30.20 0.87 24.25
C VAL A 466 -29.74 -0.43 23.66
N LYS A 467 -30.71 -1.35 23.44
CA LYS A 467 -30.46 -2.62 22.77
C LYS A 467 -30.15 -2.38 21.31
N LEU A 468 -29.07 -2.99 20.84
CA LEU A 468 -28.72 -3.05 19.44
C LEU A 468 -29.62 -4.06 18.74
N ASN A 469 -30.46 -3.58 17.84
CA ASN A 469 -31.33 -4.46 17.08
C ASN A 469 -30.51 -5.50 16.30
N LYS A 470 -30.84 -6.78 16.40
CA LYS A 470 -30.17 -7.89 15.72
C LYS A 470 -30.24 -7.85 14.18
N GLY A 471 -30.71 -6.73 13.58
CA GLY A 471 -30.96 -6.56 12.15
C GLY A 471 -30.37 -5.32 11.51
N ILE A 472 -29.51 -4.54 12.19
CA ILE A 472 -28.77 -3.46 11.53
C ILE A 472 -27.41 -4.02 11.14
N GLU A 473 -27.35 -4.55 9.92
CA GLU A 473 -26.08 -4.72 9.21
C GLU A 473 -25.38 -3.38 9.15
N SER A 474 -24.05 -3.39 9.26
CA SER A 474 -23.20 -2.21 9.13
C SER A 474 -23.68 -1.34 7.96
N PRO A 475 -23.73 -0.01 8.08
CA PRO A 475 -24.05 0.81 6.92
C PRO A 475 -23.04 0.50 5.81
N GLN A 476 -23.59 0.23 4.63
CA GLN A 476 -22.91 0.01 3.37
C GLN A 476 -22.00 1.17 2.99
#